data_cb3fad3c6011d25852b0225b8e5d0e1d
#
_entry.id   cb3fad3c6011d25852b0225b8e5d0e1d
#
_cell.length_a   1.000
_cell.length_b   1.000
_cell.length_c   1.000
_cell.angle_alpha   90.00
_cell.angle_beta   90.00
_cell.angle_gamma   90.00
#
_symmetry.space_group_name_H-M   'P 1'
#
loop_
_entity.id
_entity.type
_entity.pdbx_description
1 polymer ?
#
loop_
_entity_poly.entity_id
_entity_poly.type
_entity_poly.pdbx_seq_one_letter_code
_entity_poly.pdbx_strand_id
1 'polypeptide(L)'
;ELPISTDHYGHFDLNNSIRLGKAMEKYRLAWFEDMVPWTYTEQWKTISDALETPTTTGEDMYLLKDFKPLIHARAVDIIHPDLASSGGLLETKRIGDYAEEFGIAMAMHQAGTPVSFMASVHCAAATQNFLALEHHSVDIPWWEDLVKTADGKKMIEKGFAIVPLDSPGLGIELNEDVLKQHLKSTDKSYFAPTTEWNELRSHDRTYS
;
A
#
# COMPACT_ATOMS: atom_id res chain seq x y z
N GLU A 1 0.58 -15.28 18.56
CA GLU A 1 0.92 -15.69 17.19
C GLU A 1 0.88 -14.45 16.29
N LEU A 2 1.83 -14.34 15.35
CA LEU A 2 1.82 -13.26 14.37
C LEU A 2 0.87 -13.64 13.24
N PRO A 3 -0.02 -12.74 12.79
CA PRO A 3 -0.80 -12.95 11.58
C PRO A 3 0.13 -12.97 10.36
N ILE A 4 -0.10 -13.88 9.45
CA ILE A 4 0.66 -14.04 8.20
C ILE A 4 -0.31 -13.91 7.03
N SER A 5 0.05 -13.18 6.00
CA SER A 5 -0.65 -13.09 4.72
C SER A 5 0.22 -13.62 3.59
N THR A 6 -0.36 -13.79 2.42
CA THR A 6 0.36 -14.15 1.20
C THR A 6 -0.06 -13.23 0.06
N ASP A 7 0.91 -12.80 -0.73
CA ASP A 7 0.73 -11.99 -1.92
C ASP A 7 1.08 -12.79 -3.17
N HIS A 8 0.30 -12.63 -4.23
CA HIS A 8 0.39 -13.41 -5.48
C HIS A 8 0.55 -12.55 -6.73
N TYR A 9 0.62 -11.23 -6.61
CA TYR A 9 0.84 -10.29 -7.71
C TYR A 9 -0.13 -10.44 -8.90
N GLY A 10 -1.34 -10.90 -8.67
CA GLY A 10 -2.33 -11.10 -9.73
C GLY A 10 -1.99 -12.21 -10.75
N HIS A 11 -1.10 -13.14 -10.41
CA HIS A 11 -0.55 -14.09 -11.37
C HIS A 11 -1.31 -15.41 -11.49
N PHE A 12 -2.34 -15.63 -10.69
CA PHE A 12 -3.14 -16.86 -10.78
C PHE A 12 -4.41 -16.65 -11.63
N ASP A 13 -4.95 -17.76 -12.10
CA ASP A 13 -6.31 -17.83 -12.63
C ASP A 13 -7.30 -18.16 -11.51
N LEU A 14 -8.59 -17.96 -11.81
CA LEU A 14 -9.69 -18.18 -10.89
C LEU A 14 -9.65 -19.56 -10.20
N ASN A 15 -9.48 -20.62 -10.98
CA ASN A 15 -9.56 -21.99 -10.44
C ASN A 15 -8.34 -22.33 -9.57
N ASN A 16 -7.16 -21.89 -9.96
CA ASN A 16 -5.94 -22.06 -9.18
C ASN A 16 -5.97 -21.22 -7.89
N SER A 17 -6.51 -20.01 -7.94
CA SER A 17 -6.73 -19.16 -6.75
C SER A 17 -7.61 -19.87 -5.72
N ILE A 18 -8.76 -20.37 -6.13
CA ILE A 18 -9.69 -21.07 -5.21
C ILE A 18 -9.04 -22.36 -4.68
N ARG A 19 -8.38 -23.14 -5.53
CA ARG A 19 -7.72 -24.37 -5.12
C ARG A 19 -6.59 -24.12 -4.12
N LEU A 20 -5.76 -23.12 -4.37
CA LEU A 20 -4.69 -22.71 -3.47
C LEU A 20 -5.28 -22.20 -2.15
N GLY A 21 -6.23 -21.28 -2.20
CA GLY A 21 -6.87 -20.71 -1.03
C GLY A 21 -7.40 -21.80 -0.10
N LYS A 22 -8.23 -22.70 -0.61
CA LYS A 22 -8.78 -23.83 0.16
C LYS A 22 -7.70 -24.73 0.77
N ALA A 23 -6.59 -24.96 0.05
CA ALA A 23 -5.49 -25.78 0.58
C ALA A 23 -4.75 -25.07 1.72
N MET A 24 -4.77 -23.74 1.76
CA MET A 24 -4.06 -22.91 2.73
C MET A 24 -4.91 -22.47 3.93
N GLU A 25 -6.24 -22.57 3.90
CA GLU A 25 -7.14 -22.17 4.99
C GLU A 25 -6.76 -22.80 6.35
N LYS A 26 -6.23 -24.01 6.34
CA LYS A 26 -5.71 -24.69 7.55
C LYS A 26 -4.63 -23.91 8.30
N TYR A 27 -3.96 -22.98 7.64
CA TYR A 27 -2.92 -22.13 8.24
C TYR A 27 -3.47 -20.84 8.86
N ARG A 28 -4.76 -20.54 8.66
CA ARG A 28 -5.46 -19.36 9.21
C ARG A 28 -4.72 -18.07 8.87
N LEU A 29 -4.47 -17.84 7.59
CA LEU A 29 -3.84 -16.62 7.11
C LEU A 29 -4.71 -15.40 7.42
N ALA A 30 -4.09 -14.23 7.58
CA ALA A 30 -4.78 -12.97 7.77
C ALA A 30 -5.58 -12.60 6.52
N TRP A 31 -4.98 -12.75 5.34
CA TRP A 31 -5.62 -12.58 4.04
C TRP A 31 -4.83 -13.23 2.91
N PHE A 32 -5.48 -13.38 1.77
CA PHE A 32 -4.88 -13.64 0.46
C PHE A 32 -4.89 -12.35 -0.36
N GLU A 33 -3.71 -11.95 -0.82
CA GLU A 33 -3.50 -10.72 -1.57
C GLU A 33 -3.25 -11.01 -3.03
N ASP A 34 -3.81 -10.17 -3.89
CA ASP A 34 -3.60 -10.13 -5.34
C ASP A 34 -3.57 -11.49 -6.04
N MET A 35 -4.55 -12.36 -5.72
CA MET A 35 -4.64 -13.70 -6.32
C MET A 35 -4.87 -13.65 -7.83
N VAL A 36 -5.69 -12.70 -8.30
CA VAL A 36 -5.96 -12.40 -9.72
C VAL A 36 -5.82 -10.90 -9.95
N PRO A 37 -5.66 -10.43 -11.19
CA PRO A 37 -5.62 -9.00 -11.49
C PRO A 37 -6.82 -8.26 -10.89
N TRP A 38 -6.59 -7.08 -10.32
CA TRP A 38 -7.63 -6.28 -9.66
C TRP A 38 -8.81 -5.92 -10.58
N THR A 39 -8.58 -5.84 -11.90
CA THR A 39 -9.60 -5.55 -12.90
C THR A 39 -10.67 -6.63 -13.05
N TYR A 40 -10.45 -7.81 -12.48
CA TYR A 40 -11.34 -8.97 -12.61
C TYR A 40 -12.35 -9.06 -11.45
N THR A 41 -13.13 -8.01 -11.24
CA THR A 41 -14.09 -7.89 -10.14
C THR A 41 -14.98 -9.14 -9.95
N GLU A 42 -15.51 -9.70 -11.03
CA GLU A 42 -16.35 -10.91 -10.97
C GLU A 42 -15.59 -12.15 -10.49
N GLN A 43 -14.31 -12.26 -10.86
CA GLN A 43 -13.46 -13.35 -10.40
C GLN A 43 -13.11 -13.16 -8.93
N TRP A 44 -12.78 -11.93 -8.51
CA TRP A 44 -12.57 -11.60 -7.10
C TRP A 44 -13.79 -11.98 -6.25
N LYS A 45 -14.99 -11.60 -6.69
CA LYS A 45 -16.22 -11.98 -6.00
C LYS A 45 -16.38 -13.49 -5.85
N THR A 46 -16.07 -14.22 -6.93
CA THR A 46 -16.14 -15.69 -6.91
C THR A 46 -15.11 -16.32 -5.98
N ILE A 47 -13.89 -15.76 -5.91
CA ILE A 47 -12.83 -16.22 -5.01
C ILE A 47 -13.25 -15.97 -3.57
N SER A 48 -13.66 -14.75 -3.23
CA SER A 48 -14.04 -14.37 -1.86
C SER A 48 -15.23 -15.18 -1.36
N ASP A 49 -16.22 -15.43 -2.21
CA ASP A 49 -17.37 -16.29 -1.85
C ASP A 49 -17.00 -17.77 -1.63
N ALA A 50 -15.89 -18.22 -2.19
CA ALA A 50 -15.43 -19.61 -2.09
C ALA A 50 -14.48 -19.86 -0.91
N LEU A 51 -13.91 -18.81 -0.30
CA LEU A 51 -12.88 -18.92 0.75
C LEU A 51 -13.41 -18.38 2.08
N GLU A 52 -12.89 -18.94 3.19
CA GLU A 52 -13.14 -18.44 4.55
C GLU A 52 -12.07 -17.39 4.95
N THR A 53 -10.84 -17.53 4.42
CA THR A 53 -9.76 -16.56 4.62
C THR A 53 -10.08 -15.27 3.87
N PRO A 54 -9.98 -14.10 4.51
CA PRO A 54 -10.21 -12.81 3.85
C PRO A 54 -9.36 -12.62 2.59
N THR A 55 -9.89 -11.88 1.63
CA THR A 55 -9.20 -11.51 0.39
C THR A 55 -8.93 -10.02 0.34
N THR A 56 -7.82 -9.63 -0.30
CA THR A 56 -7.46 -8.22 -0.49
C THR A 56 -6.84 -7.96 -1.86
N THR A 57 -7.07 -6.75 -2.38
CA THR A 57 -6.40 -6.21 -3.57
C THR A 57 -6.52 -4.69 -3.59
N GLY A 58 -5.69 -4.02 -4.38
CA GLY A 58 -5.86 -2.60 -4.63
C GLY A 58 -4.59 -1.77 -4.75
N GLU A 59 -3.40 -2.31 -4.62
CA GLU A 59 -2.15 -1.56 -4.69
C GLU A 59 -1.94 -0.88 -6.06
N ASP A 60 -2.39 -1.51 -7.12
CA ASP A 60 -2.31 -1.02 -8.51
C ASP A 60 -3.55 -0.23 -8.96
N MET A 61 -4.47 0.10 -8.05
CA MET A 61 -5.70 0.81 -8.37
C MET A 61 -5.56 2.32 -8.20
N TYR A 62 -6.19 3.08 -9.10
CA TYR A 62 -6.09 4.54 -9.14
C TYR A 62 -7.44 5.20 -8.95
N LEU A 63 -7.51 6.09 -7.96
CA LEU A 63 -8.69 6.89 -7.65
C LEU A 63 -9.90 6.04 -7.19
N LEU A 64 -10.79 6.67 -6.48
CA LEU A 64 -12.02 6.04 -5.97
C LEU A 64 -12.85 5.35 -7.06
N LYS A 65 -12.82 5.89 -8.28
CA LYS A 65 -13.60 5.33 -9.39
C LYS A 65 -13.26 3.86 -9.69
N ASP A 66 -11.98 3.47 -9.52
CA ASP A 66 -11.53 2.11 -9.83
C ASP A 66 -11.86 1.14 -8.66
N PHE A 67 -11.88 1.64 -7.42
CA PHE A 67 -12.30 0.86 -6.25
C PHE A 67 -13.82 0.61 -6.18
N LYS A 68 -14.63 1.50 -6.76
CA LYS A 68 -16.10 1.38 -6.69
C LYS A 68 -16.66 0.05 -7.17
N PRO A 69 -16.23 -0.54 -8.30
CA PRO A 69 -16.74 -1.85 -8.74
C PRO A 69 -16.50 -2.95 -7.72
N LEU A 70 -15.28 -3.03 -7.16
CA LEU A 70 -14.91 -4.01 -6.13
C LEU A 70 -15.76 -3.83 -4.85
N ILE A 71 -15.89 -2.58 -4.39
CA ILE A 71 -16.62 -2.24 -3.17
C ILE A 71 -18.11 -2.54 -3.35
N HIS A 72 -18.73 -2.12 -4.46
CA HIS A 72 -20.15 -2.36 -4.71
C HIS A 72 -20.49 -3.85 -4.83
N ALA A 73 -19.64 -4.63 -5.47
CA ALA A 73 -19.80 -6.06 -5.60
C ALA A 73 -19.46 -6.80 -4.29
N ARG A 74 -18.86 -6.12 -3.30
CA ARG A 74 -18.23 -6.78 -2.13
C ARG A 74 -17.33 -7.92 -2.62
N ALA A 75 -16.48 -7.60 -3.58
CA ALA A 75 -15.66 -8.59 -4.27
C ALA A 75 -14.41 -8.98 -3.49
N VAL A 76 -14.07 -8.18 -2.48
CA VAL A 76 -12.99 -8.44 -1.51
C VAL A 76 -13.44 -8.05 -0.12
N ASP A 77 -12.79 -8.60 0.90
CA ASP A 77 -13.04 -8.30 2.31
C ASP A 77 -12.27 -7.08 2.79
N ILE A 78 -11.13 -6.82 2.16
CA ILE A 78 -10.19 -5.75 2.50
C ILE A 78 -9.78 -5.04 1.21
N ILE A 79 -9.78 -3.72 1.20
CA ILE A 79 -9.12 -2.93 0.13
C ILE A 79 -7.70 -2.58 0.54
N HIS A 80 -6.80 -2.51 -0.46
CA HIS A 80 -5.35 -2.34 -0.24
C HIS A 80 -4.74 -1.17 -1.04
N PRO A 81 -5.25 0.07 -0.89
CA PRO A 81 -4.74 1.20 -1.66
C PRO A 81 -3.32 1.59 -1.24
N ASP A 82 -2.44 1.87 -2.20
CA ASP A 82 -1.20 2.61 -1.97
C ASP A 82 -1.46 4.11 -2.10
N LEU A 83 -1.13 4.88 -1.08
CA LEU A 83 -1.39 6.32 -1.07
C LEU A 83 -0.65 7.07 -2.18
N ALA A 84 0.56 6.64 -2.54
CA ALA A 84 1.37 7.31 -3.56
C ALA A 84 0.79 7.11 -4.97
N SER A 85 0.07 6.01 -5.21
CA SER A 85 -0.53 5.69 -6.51
C SER A 85 -2.03 6.00 -6.55
N SER A 86 -2.78 5.75 -5.48
CA SER A 86 -4.24 5.86 -5.45
C SER A 86 -4.79 7.30 -5.52
N GLY A 87 -3.95 8.33 -5.44
CA GLY A 87 -4.33 9.73 -5.61
C GLY A 87 -3.99 10.65 -4.43
N GLY A 88 -3.14 10.21 -3.52
CA GLY A 88 -2.67 10.99 -2.37
C GLY A 88 -3.65 10.99 -1.20
N LEU A 89 -3.33 11.79 -0.18
CA LEU A 89 -4.01 11.80 1.13
C LEU A 89 -5.53 11.89 1.03
N LEU A 90 -6.04 12.87 0.28
CA LEU A 90 -7.47 13.12 0.20
C LEU A 90 -8.21 11.99 -0.50
N GLU A 91 -7.67 11.52 -1.61
CA GLU A 91 -8.34 10.49 -2.40
C GLU A 91 -8.30 9.13 -1.69
N THR A 92 -7.16 8.76 -1.09
CA THR A 92 -7.05 7.51 -0.31
C THR A 92 -7.99 7.53 0.90
N LYS A 93 -8.09 8.67 1.59
CA LYS A 93 -9.08 8.84 2.67
C LYS A 93 -10.52 8.64 2.16
N ARG A 94 -10.88 9.21 1.02
CA ARG A 94 -12.20 9.04 0.40
C ARG A 94 -12.47 7.59 -0.01
N ILE A 95 -11.45 6.88 -0.47
CA ILE A 95 -11.54 5.43 -0.78
C ILE A 95 -11.87 4.65 0.49
N GLY A 96 -11.14 4.92 1.58
CA GLY A 96 -11.39 4.28 2.88
C GLY A 96 -12.79 4.57 3.42
N ASP A 97 -13.21 5.85 3.45
CA ASP A 97 -14.53 6.25 3.91
C ASP A 97 -15.65 5.59 3.09
N TYR A 98 -15.45 5.50 1.79
CA TYR A 98 -16.43 4.85 0.92
C TYR A 98 -16.50 3.34 1.14
N ALA A 99 -15.37 2.68 1.38
CA ALA A 99 -15.34 1.26 1.70
C ALA A 99 -16.02 0.95 3.05
N GLU A 100 -15.87 1.85 4.02
CA GLU A 100 -16.49 1.75 5.34
C GLU A 100 -18.01 1.70 5.26
N GLU A 101 -18.64 2.47 4.37
CA GLU A 101 -20.09 2.42 4.13
C GLU A 101 -20.60 1.01 3.72
N PHE A 102 -19.72 0.18 3.17
CA PHE A 102 -20.02 -1.20 2.75
C PHE A 102 -19.49 -2.25 3.74
N GLY A 103 -18.89 -1.83 4.86
CA GLY A 103 -18.33 -2.72 5.86
C GLY A 103 -17.03 -3.40 5.42
N ILE A 104 -16.31 -2.81 4.45
CA ILE A 104 -15.03 -3.32 3.94
C ILE A 104 -13.89 -2.61 4.68
N ALA A 105 -12.93 -3.38 5.22
CA ALA A 105 -11.76 -2.84 5.89
C ALA A 105 -10.73 -2.28 4.90
N MET A 106 -9.82 -1.42 5.39
CA MET A 106 -8.70 -0.90 4.62
C MET A 106 -7.38 -1.29 5.29
N ALA A 107 -6.61 -2.16 4.66
CA ALA A 107 -5.18 -2.31 4.90
C ALA A 107 -4.44 -1.54 3.81
N MET A 108 -3.51 -0.66 4.17
CA MET A 108 -2.84 0.19 3.19
C MET A 108 -1.54 -0.46 2.72
N HIS A 109 -1.36 -0.57 1.41
CA HIS A 109 -0.09 -0.93 0.79
C HIS A 109 0.95 0.17 1.01
N GLN A 110 2.21 -0.20 1.21
CA GLN A 110 3.32 0.74 1.34
C GLN A 110 4.66 0.10 0.97
N ALA A 111 5.11 0.33 -0.24
CA ALA A 111 6.43 -0.06 -0.75
C ALA A 111 7.31 1.15 -1.13
N GLY A 112 6.94 2.34 -0.69
CA GLY A 112 7.56 3.60 -1.09
C GLY A 112 8.59 4.17 -0.11
N THR A 113 8.77 5.46 -0.22
CA THR A 113 9.73 6.25 0.58
C THR A 113 9.18 6.54 1.98
N PRO A 114 10.03 6.99 2.93
CA PRO A 114 9.58 7.47 4.23
C PRO A 114 8.55 8.62 4.16
N VAL A 115 8.60 9.40 3.08
CA VAL A 115 7.62 10.50 2.86
C VAL A 115 6.24 9.93 2.58
N SER A 116 6.13 8.96 1.66
CA SER A 116 4.85 8.29 1.39
C SER A 116 4.36 7.51 2.61
N PHE A 117 5.27 6.87 3.35
CA PHE A 117 4.93 6.18 4.59
C PHE A 117 4.29 7.12 5.62
N MET A 118 4.91 8.27 5.92
CA MET A 118 4.33 9.22 6.87
C MET A 118 3.00 9.82 6.38
N ALA A 119 2.86 10.04 5.08
CA ALA A 119 1.58 10.44 4.51
C ALA A 119 0.52 9.34 4.72
N SER A 120 0.88 8.07 4.53
CA SER A 120 0.01 6.92 4.80
C SER A 120 -0.33 6.80 6.29
N VAL A 121 0.61 7.06 7.20
CA VAL A 121 0.36 7.11 8.66
C VAL A 121 -0.71 8.14 9.01
N HIS A 122 -0.63 9.35 8.45
CA HIS A 122 -1.66 10.39 8.66
C HIS A 122 -3.01 9.99 8.06
N CYS A 123 -3.03 9.40 6.88
CA CYS A 123 -4.24 8.90 6.26
C CYS A 123 -4.88 7.79 7.10
N ALA A 124 -4.08 6.82 7.54
CA ALA A 124 -4.51 5.72 8.39
C ALA A 124 -5.14 6.21 9.70
N ALA A 125 -4.47 7.17 10.37
CA ALA A 125 -4.97 7.76 11.62
C ALA A 125 -6.31 8.49 11.45
N ALA A 126 -6.63 8.96 10.24
CA ALA A 126 -7.87 9.66 9.93
C ALA A 126 -8.96 8.75 9.37
N THR A 127 -8.68 7.45 9.13
CA THR A 127 -9.59 6.51 8.46
C THR A 127 -10.14 5.50 9.46
N GLN A 128 -11.46 5.45 9.60
CA GLN A 128 -12.11 4.69 10.67
C GLN A 128 -12.02 3.17 10.49
N ASN A 129 -12.12 2.68 9.26
CA ASN A 129 -12.03 1.26 8.91
C ASN A 129 -10.60 0.78 8.66
N PHE A 130 -9.59 1.54 9.11
CA PHE A 130 -8.19 1.17 8.99
C PHE A 130 -7.88 -0.12 9.77
N LEU A 131 -7.21 -1.05 9.11
CA LEU A 131 -6.80 -2.35 9.68
C LEU A 131 -5.30 -2.43 9.91
N ALA A 132 -4.51 -2.14 8.88
CA ALA A 132 -3.05 -2.21 8.91
C ALA A 132 -2.42 -1.28 7.88
N LEU A 133 -1.15 -0.90 8.12
CA LEU A 133 -0.28 -0.24 7.16
C LEU A 133 0.94 -1.11 6.93
N GLU A 134 1.18 -1.46 5.69
CA GLU A 134 2.35 -2.22 5.29
C GLU A 134 3.65 -1.43 5.48
N HIS A 135 4.75 -2.14 5.66
CA HIS A 135 6.10 -1.60 5.63
C HIS A 135 7.03 -2.56 4.89
N HIS A 136 7.15 -2.38 3.59
CA HIS A 136 7.92 -3.26 2.71
C HIS A 136 9.44 -3.08 2.81
N SER A 137 9.92 -1.94 3.32
CA SER A 137 11.35 -1.57 3.28
C SER A 137 12.16 -2.00 4.51
N VAL A 138 11.75 -3.04 5.22
CA VAL A 138 12.40 -3.53 6.45
C VAL A 138 13.86 -3.96 6.26
N ASP A 139 14.22 -4.40 5.05
CA ASP A 139 15.56 -4.88 4.72
C ASP A 139 16.48 -3.76 4.25
N ILE A 140 16.01 -2.51 4.17
CA ILE A 140 16.80 -1.36 3.74
C ILE A 140 17.26 -0.59 4.98
N PRO A 141 18.49 -0.80 5.46
CA PRO A 141 18.93 -0.29 6.77
C PRO A 141 18.99 1.23 6.87
N TRP A 142 19.10 1.93 5.74
CA TRP A 142 19.16 3.39 5.65
C TRP A 142 17.82 4.05 5.29
N TRP A 143 16.75 3.29 5.14
CA TRP A 143 15.47 3.80 4.67
C TRP A 143 14.89 4.89 5.58
N GLU A 144 14.88 4.65 6.90
CA GLU A 144 14.41 5.66 7.87
C GLU A 144 15.32 6.90 7.91
N ASP A 145 16.62 6.74 7.62
CA ASP A 145 17.60 7.83 7.65
C ASP A 145 17.42 8.83 6.49
N LEU A 146 16.62 8.51 5.47
CA LEU A 146 16.27 9.43 4.37
C LEU A 146 15.48 10.66 4.85
N VAL A 147 14.90 10.59 6.04
CA VAL A 147 14.18 11.69 6.67
C VAL A 147 14.66 11.91 8.10
N LYS A 148 14.33 13.08 8.65
CA LYS A 148 14.50 13.42 10.06
C LYS A 148 13.13 13.69 10.65
N THR A 149 12.79 13.05 11.75
CA THR A 149 11.58 13.34 12.52
C THR A 149 11.79 14.58 13.38
N ALA A 150 10.72 15.29 13.69
CA ALA A 150 10.79 16.52 14.48
C ALA A 150 11.34 16.28 15.91
N ASP A 151 11.11 15.10 16.47
CA ASP A 151 11.57 14.73 17.83
C ASP A 151 12.87 13.90 17.82
N GLY A 152 13.45 13.63 16.67
CA GLY A 152 14.69 12.87 16.48
C GLY A 152 14.58 11.37 16.76
N LYS A 153 13.35 10.84 16.92
CA LYS A 153 13.12 9.41 17.10
C LYS A 153 12.88 8.70 15.79
N LYS A 154 12.89 7.38 15.81
CA LYS A 154 12.49 6.55 14.69
C LYS A 154 10.99 6.71 14.40
N MET A 155 10.63 6.59 13.12
CA MET A 155 9.21 6.60 12.71
C MET A 155 8.48 5.32 13.13
N ILE A 156 9.19 4.21 13.17
CA ILE A 156 8.62 2.89 13.51
C ILE A 156 9.31 2.34 14.75
N GLU A 157 8.53 2.10 15.79
CA GLU A 157 9.00 1.46 17.00
C GLU A 157 8.10 0.26 17.35
N LYS A 158 8.71 -0.91 17.50
CA LYS A 158 8.01 -2.16 17.90
C LYS A 158 6.79 -2.50 17.01
N GLY A 159 6.88 -2.20 15.71
CA GLY A 159 5.79 -2.45 14.75
C GLY A 159 4.69 -1.39 14.74
N PHE A 160 4.89 -0.25 15.41
CA PHE A 160 3.95 0.86 15.41
C PHE A 160 4.61 2.13 14.88
N ALA A 161 3.88 2.87 14.06
CA ALA A 161 4.26 4.22 13.66
C ALA A 161 3.58 5.25 14.56
N ILE A 162 4.33 6.28 14.95
CA ILE A 162 3.79 7.37 15.77
C ILE A 162 3.26 8.46 14.84
N VAL A 163 2.01 8.88 15.07
CA VAL A 163 1.41 10.01 14.35
C VAL A 163 1.90 11.30 14.99
N PRO A 164 2.67 12.17 14.29
CA PRO A 164 3.27 13.38 14.86
C PRO A 164 2.27 14.55 14.89
N LEU A 165 1.23 14.46 15.71
CA LEU A 165 0.10 15.42 15.75
C LEU A 165 0.50 16.85 16.09
N ASP A 166 1.58 17.05 16.85
CA ASP A 166 2.06 18.37 17.27
C ASP A 166 3.07 18.98 16.31
N SER A 167 3.39 18.30 15.21
CA SER A 167 4.37 18.74 14.22
C SER A 167 3.69 19.28 12.95
N PRO A 168 4.23 20.31 12.31
CA PRO A 168 3.68 20.81 11.04
C PRO A 168 3.91 19.80 9.91
N GLY A 169 3.02 19.81 8.91
CA GLY A 169 3.10 18.95 7.74
C GLY A 169 3.02 17.46 8.08
N LEU A 170 3.94 16.66 7.56
CA LEU A 170 4.02 15.22 7.85
C LEU A 170 4.84 14.90 9.11
N GLY A 171 5.37 15.92 9.81
CA GLY A 171 6.24 15.73 10.98
C GLY A 171 7.65 15.24 10.66
N ILE A 172 8.06 15.35 9.41
CA ILE A 172 9.38 14.93 8.92
C ILE A 172 9.98 15.98 7.99
N GLU A 173 11.32 15.97 7.88
CA GLU A 173 12.11 16.73 6.92
C GLU A 173 13.02 15.80 6.13
N LEU A 174 13.35 16.13 4.89
CA LEU A 174 14.27 15.35 4.08
C LEU A 174 15.68 15.42 4.67
N ASN A 175 16.36 14.28 4.78
CA ASN A 175 17.77 14.21 5.13
C ASN A 175 18.62 14.23 3.85
N GLU A 176 18.87 15.44 3.35
CA GLU A 176 19.57 15.64 2.07
C GLU A 176 20.96 15.01 2.02
N ASP A 177 21.65 14.93 3.15
CA ASP A 177 22.99 14.36 3.20
C ASP A 177 22.97 12.84 2.96
N VAL A 178 21.98 12.15 3.52
CA VAL A 178 21.75 10.72 3.27
C VAL A 178 21.19 10.49 1.86
N LEU A 179 20.24 11.31 1.42
CA LEU A 179 19.72 11.23 0.05
C LEU A 179 20.83 11.31 -1.00
N LYS A 180 21.79 12.24 -0.82
CA LYS A 180 22.94 12.38 -1.73
C LYS A 180 23.87 11.17 -1.76
N GLN A 181 23.98 10.43 -0.66
CA GLN A 181 24.80 9.20 -0.58
C GLN A 181 24.19 8.04 -1.37
N HIS A 182 22.87 8.03 -1.58
CA HIS A 182 22.12 6.97 -2.26
C HIS A 182 21.68 7.34 -3.68
N LEU A 183 22.25 8.40 -4.25
CA LEU A 183 22.00 8.73 -5.66
C LEU A 183 22.56 7.64 -6.58
N LYS A 184 21.84 7.34 -7.66
CA LYS A 184 22.27 6.42 -8.71
C LYS A 184 23.54 6.92 -9.42
N SER A 185 23.78 8.23 -9.44
CA SER A 185 25.00 8.87 -9.94
C SER A 185 25.38 10.03 -9.01
N THR A 186 26.64 10.02 -8.54
CA THR A 186 27.18 11.03 -7.63
C THR A 186 27.51 12.36 -8.30
N ASP A 187 27.49 12.42 -9.62
CA ASP A 187 27.90 13.59 -10.43
C ASP A 187 26.75 14.58 -10.61
N LYS A 188 25.55 14.28 -10.14
CA LYS A 188 24.36 15.09 -10.41
C LYS A 188 23.68 15.53 -9.12
N SER A 189 23.06 16.69 -9.18
CA SER A 189 22.11 17.11 -8.16
C SER A 189 20.93 16.15 -8.14
N TYR A 190 20.47 15.72 -6.98
CA TYR A 190 19.30 14.86 -6.84
C TYR A 190 17.98 15.50 -7.32
N PHE A 191 17.98 16.81 -7.58
CA PHE A 191 16.90 17.53 -8.25
C PHE A 191 17.08 17.68 -9.76
N ALA A 192 18.27 17.34 -10.31
CA ALA A 192 18.49 17.49 -11.73
C ALA A 192 17.82 16.35 -12.51
N PRO A 193 17.01 16.65 -13.52
CA PRO A 193 16.48 15.62 -14.40
C PRO A 193 17.63 14.93 -15.13
N THR A 194 17.62 13.61 -15.15
CA THR A 194 18.57 12.82 -15.92
C THR A 194 18.04 12.61 -17.35
N THR A 195 18.93 12.24 -18.28
CA THR A 195 18.50 11.84 -19.63
C THR A 195 17.45 10.72 -19.54
N GLU A 196 17.67 9.74 -18.67
CA GLU A 196 16.72 8.65 -18.40
C GLU A 196 15.36 9.15 -17.94
N TRP A 197 15.28 10.20 -17.11
CA TRP A 197 14.02 10.81 -16.70
C TRP A 197 13.19 11.32 -17.88
N ASN A 198 13.86 11.86 -18.91
CA ASN A 198 13.18 12.38 -20.09
C ASN A 198 12.87 11.31 -21.13
N GLU A 199 13.64 10.22 -21.16
CA GLU A 199 13.48 9.12 -22.11
C GLU A 199 12.61 7.98 -21.61
N LEU A 200 12.77 7.61 -20.35
CA LEU A 200 11.92 6.63 -19.67
C LEU A 200 10.63 7.31 -19.23
N ARG A 201 9.59 7.08 -19.98
CA ARG A 201 8.25 7.56 -19.67
C ARG A 201 7.57 6.58 -18.74
N SER A 202 7.23 7.04 -17.55
CA SER A 202 6.40 6.26 -16.61
C SER A 202 4.94 6.11 -17.05
N HIS A 203 4.55 6.74 -18.17
CA HIS A 203 3.22 6.62 -18.72
C HIS A 203 2.86 5.22 -19.21
N ASP A 204 3.85 4.36 -19.34
CA ASP A 204 3.69 2.99 -19.84
C ASP A 204 3.11 2.04 -18.78
N ARG A 205 3.00 2.52 -17.51
CA ARG A 205 2.44 1.75 -16.40
C ARG A 205 0.97 2.02 -16.10
N THR A 206 0.26 2.58 -17.05
CA THR A 206 -1.18 2.80 -16.88
C THR A 206 -2.00 1.51 -16.87
N TYR A 207 -1.40 0.39 -17.21
CA TYR A 207 -2.04 -0.93 -17.27
C TYR A 207 -0.98 -2.02 -17.03
N SER A 208 -0.58 -2.20 -15.81
CA SER A 208 0.18 -3.39 -15.40
C SER A 208 -0.75 -4.43 -14.85
#